data_4009dc257ed3fe21459d8e5bd480950d
#
_entry.id   4009dc257ed3fe21459d8e5bd480950d
#
_cell.length_a   1.000
_cell.length_b   1.000
_cell.length_c   1.000
_cell.angle_alpha   90.00
_cell.angle_beta   90.00
_cell.angle_gamma   90.00
#
_symmetry.space_group_name_H-M   'P 1'
#
loop_
_entity.id
_entity.type
_entity.pdbx_description
1 polymer ?
#
loop_
_entity_poly.entity_id
_entity_poly.type
_entity_poly.pdbx_seq_one_letter_code
_entity_poly.pdbx_strand_id
1 'polypeptide(L)'
;IGFIAAPEWIVKGCNKLQGQYTSGPCSVSQKAAEAAYTTSQECVETMRQAFERRRDLIVELAKDIPGLEVNKPEGAFYLFPKCSSFYGKTDGKRTIQNSTDLAMYLLEEGHVATVGGDAFGDPECFRMSYATSDDNIREAMRRIKEVLARLK
;
A
#
# COMPACT_ATOMS: atom_id res chain seq x y z
N ILE A 1 12.27 -10.02 12.56
CA ILE A 1 13.50 -10.68 12.12
C ILE A 1 13.62 -10.56 10.59
N GLY A 2 14.85 -10.41 10.12
CA GLY A 2 15.19 -10.41 8.69
C GLY A 2 16.48 -11.18 8.46
N PHE A 3 16.77 -11.50 7.21
CA PHE A 3 18.01 -12.15 6.83
C PHE A 3 18.50 -11.65 5.48
N ILE A 4 19.79 -11.83 5.20
CA ILE A 4 20.39 -11.58 3.91
C ILE A 4 21.07 -12.85 3.39
N ALA A 5 21.05 -13.03 2.07
CA ALA A 5 21.91 -13.97 1.36
C ALA A 5 22.82 -13.13 0.43
N ALA A 6 24.12 -13.18 0.65
CA ALA A 6 25.08 -12.34 -0.05
C ALA A 6 26.44 -13.03 -0.14
N PRO A 7 27.39 -12.53 -0.97
CA PRO A 7 28.77 -12.98 -0.97
C PRO A 7 29.39 -12.93 0.44
N GLU A 8 30.28 -13.88 0.72
CA GLU A 8 30.84 -14.12 2.07
C GLU A 8 31.44 -12.85 2.71
N TRP A 9 32.14 -12.04 1.93
CA TRP A 9 32.75 -10.82 2.44
C TRP A 9 31.74 -9.78 2.94
N ILE A 10 30.55 -9.69 2.29
CA ILE A 10 29.42 -8.85 2.75
C ILE A 10 28.85 -9.41 4.04
N VAL A 11 28.58 -10.72 4.08
CA VAL A 11 28.03 -11.38 5.28
C VAL A 11 28.96 -11.22 6.48
N LYS A 12 30.28 -11.39 6.29
CA LYS A 12 31.29 -11.16 7.33
C LYS A 12 31.26 -9.72 7.85
N GLY A 13 31.15 -8.72 6.95
CA GLY A 13 31.03 -7.32 7.33
C GLY A 13 29.75 -7.04 8.13
N CYS A 14 28.61 -7.52 7.68
CA CYS A 14 27.33 -7.39 8.37
C CYS A 14 27.36 -8.05 9.75
N ASN A 15 27.87 -9.28 9.86
CA ASN A 15 27.99 -9.99 11.13
C ASN A 15 28.87 -9.25 12.13
N LYS A 16 29.98 -8.67 11.67
CA LYS A 16 30.88 -7.87 12.53
C LYS A 16 30.15 -6.64 13.08
N LEU A 17 29.42 -5.90 12.23
CA LEU A 17 28.66 -4.73 12.65
C LEU A 17 27.51 -5.12 13.58
N GLN A 18 26.69 -6.09 13.17
CA GLN A 18 25.52 -6.56 13.94
C GLN A 18 25.94 -7.05 15.34
N GLY A 19 27.06 -7.79 15.42
CA GLY A 19 27.59 -8.27 16.70
C GLY A 19 28.00 -7.16 17.66
N GLN A 20 28.38 -5.98 17.15
CA GLN A 20 28.73 -4.83 18.00
C GLN A 20 27.51 -3.97 18.38
N TYR A 21 26.51 -3.89 17.50
CA TYR A 21 25.33 -3.03 17.74
C TYR A 21 24.26 -3.72 18.58
N THR A 22 23.85 -4.94 18.23
CA THR A 22 22.69 -5.61 18.84
C THR A 22 22.97 -7.06 19.25
N SER A 23 24.20 -7.54 19.11
CA SER A 23 24.66 -8.91 19.36
C SER A 23 24.02 -9.97 18.45
N GLY A 24 22.73 -9.92 18.24
CA GLY A 24 21.98 -10.82 17.36
C GLY A 24 20.48 -10.74 17.62
N PRO A 25 19.66 -11.37 16.73
CA PRO A 25 18.22 -11.38 16.89
C PRO A 25 17.76 -12.23 18.07
N CYS A 26 16.61 -11.86 18.64
CA CYS A 26 15.98 -12.61 19.73
C CYS A 26 15.78 -14.09 19.37
N SER A 27 16.15 -15.01 20.26
CA SER A 27 16.08 -16.45 20.03
C SER A 27 14.65 -16.96 19.78
N VAL A 28 13.66 -16.35 20.43
CA VAL A 28 12.23 -16.66 20.20
C VAL A 28 11.85 -16.31 18.76
N SER A 29 12.27 -15.14 18.27
CA SER A 29 12.02 -14.72 16.87
C SER A 29 12.73 -15.62 15.86
N GLN A 30 13.94 -16.12 16.19
CA GLN A 30 14.64 -17.09 15.33
C GLN A 30 13.87 -18.40 15.24
N LYS A 31 13.36 -18.92 16.36
CA LYS A 31 12.54 -20.15 16.37
C LYS A 31 11.20 -19.97 15.65
N ALA A 32 10.57 -18.81 15.77
CA ALA A 32 9.37 -18.48 15.01
C ALA A 32 9.64 -18.45 13.50
N ALA A 33 10.77 -17.85 13.08
CA ALA A 33 11.16 -17.82 11.66
C ALA A 33 11.48 -19.23 11.14
N GLU A 34 12.20 -20.05 11.92
CA GLU A 34 12.48 -21.45 11.59
C GLU A 34 11.15 -22.21 11.38
N ALA A 35 10.21 -22.11 12.28
CA ALA A 35 8.89 -22.71 12.15
C ALA A 35 8.13 -22.21 10.91
N ALA A 36 8.16 -20.90 10.63
CA ALA A 36 7.51 -20.32 9.46
C ALA A 36 8.06 -20.89 8.13
N TYR A 37 9.36 -21.20 8.06
CA TYR A 37 9.97 -21.74 6.85
C TYR A 37 9.92 -23.26 6.73
N THR A 38 9.79 -23.99 7.85
CA THR A 38 9.85 -25.47 7.86
C THR A 38 8.48 -26.14 7.96
N THR A 39 7.43 -25.40 8.28
CA THR A 39 6.06 -25.93 8.34
C THR A 39 5.30 -25.73 7.02
N SER A 40 4.04 -26.20 6.96
CA SER A 40 3.19 -26.05 5.78
C SER A 40 3.06 -24.59 5.35
N GLN A 41 3.18 -24.34 4.05
CA GLN A 41 3.00 -23.02 3.41
C GLN A 41 1.56 -22.78 2.93
N GLU A 42 0.62 -23.65 3.26
CA GLU A 42 -0.77 -23.55 2.82
C GLU A 42 -1.44 -22.23 3.25
N CYS A 43 -1.14 -21.74 4.47
CA CYS A 43 -1.65 -20.46 4.96
C CYS A 43 -1.15 -19.28 4.12
N VAL A 44 0.08 -19.33 3.61
CA VAL A 44 0.66 -18.30 2.74
C VAL A 44 -0.06 -18.30 1.39
N GLU A 45 -0.29 -19.48 0.81
CA GLU A 45 -1.00 -19.59 -0.46
C GLU A 45 -2.46 -19.12 -0.35
N THR A 46 -3.14 -19.45 0.74
CA THR A 46 -4.49 -18.95 1.03
C THR A 46 -4.52 -17.41 1.11
N MET A 47 -3.54 -16.80 1.79
CA MET A 47 -3.41 -15.34 1.83
C MET A 47 -3.08 -14.75 0.46
N ARG A 48 -2.17 -15.37 -0.29
CA ARG A 48 -1.80 -14.90 -1.63
C ARG A 48 -3.02 -14.82 -2.54
N GLN A 49 -3.85 -15.86 -2.56
CA GLN A 49 -5.09 -15.89 -3.34
C GLN A 49 -6.08 -14.83 -2.89
N ALA A 50 -6.21 -14.60 -1.58
CA ALA A 50 -7.07 -13.54 -1.05
C ALA A 50 -6.58 -12.14 -1.47
N PHE A 51 -5.27 -11.89 -1.45
CA PHE A 51 -4.70 -10.62 -1.91
C PHE A 51 -4.81 -10.44 -3.42
N GLU A 52 -4.65 -11.50 -4.20
CA GLU A 52 -4.84 -11.44 -5.65
C GLU A 52 -6.28 -11.05 -6.01
N ARG A 53 -7.27 -11.68 -5.39
CA ARG A 53 -8.69 -11.33 -5.55
C ARG A 53 -8.99 -9.88 -5.17
N ARG A 54 -8.46 -9.43 -4.02
CA ARG A 54 -8.65 -8.04 -3.55
C ARG A 54 -7.96 -7.02 -4.45
N ARG A 55 -6.78 -7.35 -4.97
CA ARG A 55 -6.10 -6.55 -5.99
C ARG A 55 -6.97 -6.36 -7.22
N ASP A 56 -7.49 -7.45 -7.76
CA ASP A 56 -8.30 -7.40 -8.97
C ASP A 56 -9.61 -6.62 -8.72
N LEU A 57 -10.22 -6.80 -7.55
CA LEU A 57 -11.40 -6.04 -7.12
C LEU A 57 -11.13 -4.54 -7.04
N ILE A 58 -10.07 -4.11 -6.34
CA ILE A 58 -9.80 -2.66 -6.18
C ILE A 58 -9.40 -2.03 -7.51
N VAL A 59 -8.67 -2.73 -8.37
CA VAL A 59 -8.29 -2.26 -9.71
C VAL A 59 -9.52 -2.05 -10.58
N GLU A 60 -10.46 -3.00 -10.59
CA GLU A 60 -11.73 -2.89 -11.32
C GLU A 60 -12.52 -1.66 -10.85
N LEU A 61 -12.74 -1.54 -9.56
CA LEU A 61 -13.50 -0.43 -8.98
C LEU A 61 -12.82 0.93 -9.19
N ALA A 62 -11.49 0.99 -9.13
CA ALA A 62 -10.74 2.22 -9.35
C ALA A 62 -10.79 2.69 -10.80
N LYS A 63 -10.79 1.77 -11.78
CA LYS A 63 -10.95 2.10 -13.21
C LYS A 63 -12.30 2.74 -13.53
N ASP A 64 -13.32 2.47 -12.73
CA ASP A 64 -14.65 3.07 -12.86
C ASP A 64 -14.74 4.51 -12.33
N ILE A 65 -13.65 5.06 -11.80
CA ILE A 65 -13.60 6.44 -11.29
C ILE A 65 -12.97 7.34 -12.36
N PRO A 66 -13.75 8.23 -13.00
CA PRO A 66 -13.21 9.15 -13.98
C PRO A 66 -12.13 10.05 -13.39
N GLY A 67 -11.01 10.16 -14.09
CA GLY A 67 -9.88 10.99 -13.66
C GLY A 67 -8.79 10.24 -12.88
N LEU A 68 -8.99 8.99 -12.49
CA LEU A 68 -7.92 8.12 -12.01
C LEU A 68 -7.28 7.34 -13.17
N GLU A 69 -5.96 7.35 -13.24
CA GLU A 69 -5.21 6.44 -14.12
C GLU A 69 -4.69 5.28 -13.27
N VAL A 70 -5.12 4.06 -13.60
CA VAL A 70 -4.91 2.87 -12.77
C VAL A 70 -4.08 1.84 -13.50
N ASN A 71 -2.94 1.49 -12.94
CA ASN A 71 -2.14 0.33 -13.32
C ASN A 71 -2.49 -0.88 -12.44
N LYS A 72 -2.34 -2.09 -12.96
CA LYS A 72 -2.49 -3.32 -12.17
C LYS A 72 -1.15 -3.64 -11.50
N PRO A 73 -1.05 -3.60 -10.16
CA PRO A 73 0.19 -3.95 -9.47
C PRO A 73 0.45 -5.46 -9.53
N GLU A 74 1.72 -5.85 -9.65
CA GLU A 74 2.14 -7.25 -9.71
C GLU A 74 2.47 -7.84 -8.34
N GLY A 75 2.63 -6.99 -7.30
CA GLY A 75 2.99 -7.42 -5.95
C GLY A 75 2.54 -6.44 -4.87
N ALA A 76 2.91 -6.73 -3.63
CA ALA A 76 2.49 -6.00 -2.43
C ALA A 76 0.96 -6.02 -2.23
N PHE A 77 0.44 -5.05 -1.47
CA PHE A 77 -0.99 -4.88 -1.19
C PHE A 77 -1.40 -3.40 -1.30
N TYR A 78 -0.76 -2.67 -2.22
CA TYR A 78 -1.02 -1.27 -2.48
C TYR A 78 -1.45 -1.02 -3.91
N LEU A 79 -2.45 -0.16 -4.09
CA LEU A 79 -2.76 0.47 -5.35
C LEU A 79 -2.21 1.90 -5.31
N PHE A 80 -1.58 2.33 -6.42
CA PHE A 80 -0.92 3.63 -6.52
C PHE A 80 -1.36 4.35 -7.81
N PRO A 81 -2.64 4.78 -7.89
CA PRO A 81 -3.18 5.42 -9.07
C PRO A 81 -2.70 6.86 -9.19
N LYS A 82 -2.56 7.33 -10.44
CA LYS A 82 -2.32 8.73 -10.74
C LYS A 82 -3.62 9.52 -10.55
N CYS A 83 -3.49 10.69 -9.90
CA CYS A 83 -4.62 11.55 -9.52
C CYS A 83 -4.43 13.02 -9.92
N SER A 84 -3.39 13.34 -10.67
CA SER A 84 -3.07 14.72 -11.06
C SER A 84 -4.18 15.41 -11.88
N SER A 85 -5.11 14.65 -12.48
CA SER A 85 -6.31 15.18 -13.14
C SER A 85 -7.26 15.95 -12.23
N PHE A 86 -7.12 15.76 -10.90
CA PHE A 86 -7.91 16.47 -9.90
C PHE A 86 -7.25 17.76 -9.40
N TYR A 87 -5.99 18.03 -9.79
CA TYR A 87 -5.29 19.24 -9.37
C TYR A 87 -5.92 20.48 -10.03
N GLY A 88 -6.10 21.52 -9.24
CA GLY A 88 -6.83 22.74 -9.62
C GLY A 88 -8.35 22.65 -9.48
N LYS A 89 -8.91 21.44 -9.30
CA LYS A 89 -10.35 21.28 -9.10
C LYS A 89 -10.79 21.64 -7.69
N THR A 90 -12.07 22.02 -7.56
CA THR A 90 -12.66 22.48 -6.30
C THR A 90 -14.08 21.96 -6.12
N ASP A 91 -14.48 21.76 -4.87
CA ASP A 91 -15.87 21.52 -4.46
C ASP A 91 -16.59 22.82 -4.04
N GLY A 92 -15.95 23.97 -4.22
CA GLY A 92 -16.44 25.30 -3.78
C GLY A 92 -15.97 25.71 -2.38
N LYS A 93 -15.39 24.79 -1.61
CA LYS A 93 -14.83 25.04 -0.27
C LYS A 93 -13.30 24.86 -0.25
N ARG A 94 -12.82 23.85 -0.95
CA ARG A 94 -11.41 23.47 -1.02
C ARG A 94 -10.97 23.26 -2.46
N THR A 95 -9.78 23.69 -2.80
CA THR A 95 -9.12 23.42 -4.08
C THR A 95 -7.99 22.40 -3.85
N ILE A 96 -7.96 21.36 -4.68
CA ILE A 96 -6.94 20.30 -4.60
C ILE A 96 -5.68 20.79 -5.32
N GLN A 97 -4.59 20.98 -4.60
CA GLN A 97 -3.31 21.46 -5.16
C GLN A 97 -2.34 20.31 -5.49
N ASN A 98 -2.40 19.24 -4.73
CA ASN A 98 -1.45 18.10 -4.80
C ASN A 98 -2.10 16.82 -4.24
N SER A 99 -1.34 15.71 -4.24
CA SER A 99 -1.81 14.42 -3.75
C SER A 99 -2.09 14.38 -2.25
N THR A 100 -1.39 15.17 -1.47
CA THR A 100 -1.63 15.29 -0.02
C THR A 100 -2.95 16.00 0.27
N ASP A 101 -3.26 17.08 -0.46
CA ASP A 101 -4.56 17.75 -0.36
C ASP A 101 -5.70 16.80 -0.74
N LEU A 102 -5.50 16.00 -1.80
CA LEU A 102 -6.47 14.98 -2.20
C LEU A 102 -6.66 13.92 -1.11
N ALA A 103 -5.58 13.44 -0.51
CA ALA A 103 -5.65 12.45 0.58
C ALA A 103 -6.41 13.01 1.79
N MET A 104 -6.16 14.27 2.17
CA MET A 104 -6.90 14.95 3.25
C MET A 104 -8.37 15.15 2.89
N TYR A 105 -8.67 15.52 1.64
CA TYR A 105 -10.03 15.66 1.15
C TYR A 105 -10.82 14.35 1.22
N LEU A 106 -10.18 13.24 0.79
CA LEU A 106 -10.78 11.90 0.88
C LEU A 106 -10.99 11.47 2.34
N LEU A 107 -10.10 11.86 3.25
CA LEU A 107 -10.24 11.54 4.67
C LEU A 107 -11.40 12.31 5.31
N GLU A 108 -11.49 13.61 5.07
CA GLU A 108 -12.47 14.48 5.73
C GLU A 108 -13.88 14.33 5.14
N GLU A 109 -14.00 14.28 3.82
CA GLU A 109 -15.29 14.24 3.14
C GLU A 109 -15.78 12.81 2.80
N GLY A 110 -14.84 11.87 2.63
CA GLY A 110 -15.12 10.48 2.27
C GLY A 110 -14.93 9.50 3.42
N HIS A 111 -14.28 9.91 4.50
CA HIS A 111 -13.87 9.04 5.61
C HIS A 111 -13.06 7.82 5.14
N VAL A 112 -12.18 8.05 4.15
CA VAL A 112 -11.27 7.06 3.59
C VAL A 112 -9.83 7.55 3.76
N ALA A 113 -9.06 6.84 4.57
CA ALA A 113 -7.65 7.15 4.79
C ALA A 113 -6.80 6.66 3.61
N THR A 114 -6.06 7.57 3.01
CA THR A 114 -5.10 7.34 1.94
C THR A 114 -3.82 8.11 2.21
N VAL A 115 -2.77 7.93 1.41
CA VAL A 115 -1.50 8.62 1.61
C VAL A 115 -1.08 9.30 0.31
N GLY A 116 -0.72 10.59 0.37
CA GLY A 116 -0.18 11.31 -0.79
C GLY A 116 1.09 10.67 -1.34
N GLY A 117 1.26 10.75 -2.64
CA GLY A 117 2.35 10.09 -3.36
C GLY A 117 3.72 10.72 -3.15
N ASP A 118 3.79 11.97 -2.68
CA ASP A 118 5.05 12.66 -2.35
C ASP A 118 5.94 11.81 -1.42
N ALA A 119 5.32 11.14 -0.44
CA ALA A 119 6.02 10.26 0.50
C ALA A 119 6.67 9.04 -0.17
N PHE A 120 6.32 8.74 -1.42
CA PHE A 120 6.77 7.58 -2.19
C PHE A 120 7.48 7.98 -3.50
N GLY A 121 7.80 9.27 -3.66
CA GLY A 121 8.58 9.80 -4.77
C GLY A 121 7.79 10.10 -6.05
N ASP A 122 6.46 9.99 -6.03
CA ASP A 122 5.61 10.39 -7.15
C ASP A 122 4.45 11.28 -6.68
N PRO A 123 4.59 12.63 -6.79
CA PRO A 123 3.58 13.58 -6.35
C PRO A 123 2.29 13.56 -7.17
N GLU A 124 2.26 12.91 -8.34
CA GLU A 124 1.06 12.80 -9.16
C GLU A 124 0.14 11.65 -8.74
N CYS A 125 0.60 10.79 -7.82
CA CYS A 125 -0.11 9.60 -7.36
C CYS A 125 -0.57 9.72 -5.90
N PHE A 126 -1.44 8.81 -5.46
CA PHE A 126 -1.73 8.56 -4.05
C PHE A 126 -1.83 7.07 -3.78
N ARG A 127 -1.56 6.66 -2.55
CA ARG A 127 -1.50 5.25 -2.17
C ARG A 127 -2.74 4.82 -1.40
N MET A 128 -3.32 3.71 -1.82
CA MET A 128 -4.37 2.97 -1.12
C MET A 128 -3.87 1.57 -0.77
N SER A 129 -4.24 1.06 0.42
CA SER A 129 -3.99 -0.33 0.82
C SER A 129 -5.25 -1.16 0.59
N TYR A 130 -5.10 -2.36 -0.01
CA TYR A 130 -6.18 -3.34 -0.09
C TYR A 130 -6.02 -4.51 0.89
N ALA A 131 -5.19 -4.32 1.93
CA ALA A 131 -5.06 -5.26 3.05
C ALA A 131 -6.24 -5.13 4.05
N THR A 132 -7.46 -5.28 3.56
CA THR A 132 -8.70 -5.20 4.33
C THR A 132 -9.75 -6.14 3.74
N SER A 133 -10.98 -6.19 4.27
CA SER A 133 -12.06 -7.02 3.72
C SER A 133 -12.55 -6.53 2.35
N ASP A 134 -13.13 -7.43 1.56
CA ASP A 134 -13.72 -7.10 0.27
C ASP A 134 -14.84 -6.04 0.42
N ASP A 135 -15.64 -6.11 1.49
CA ASP A 135 -16.70 -5.15 1.77
C ASP A 135 -16.14 -3.75 2.07
N ASN A 136 -15.07 -3.66 2.86
CA ASN A 136 -14.39 -2.40 3.12
C ASN A 136 -13.79 -1.80 1.84
N ILE A 137 -13.25 -2.62 0.95
CA ILE A 137 -12.74 -2.16 -0.36
C ILE A 137 -13.89 -1.57 -1.18
N ARG A 138 -15.02 -2.27 -1.30
CA ARG A 138 -16.18 -1.80 -2.05
C ARG A 138 -16.72 -0.48 -1.48
N GLU A 139 -16.88 -0.40 -0.18
CA GLU A 139 -17.40 0.80 0.48
C GLU A 139 -16.43 1.98 0.35
N ALA A 140 -15.13 1.76 0.54
CA ALA A 140 -14.13 2.80 0.36
C ALA A 140 -14.13 3.35 -1.08
N MET A 141 -14.16 2.47 -2.09
CA MET A 141 -14.16 2.88 -3.49
C MET A 141 -15.47 3.59 -3.89
N ARG A 142 -16.60 3.18 -3.34
CA ARG A 142 -17.86 3.89 -3.52
C ARG A 142 -17.78 5.33 -2.98
N ARG A 143 -17.27 5.50 -1.76
CA ARG A 143 -17.07 6.82 -1.13
C ARG A 143 -16.10 7.68 -1.91
N ILE A 144 -14.96 7.13 -2.33
CA ILE A 144 -13.98 7.85 -3.16
C ILE A 144 -14.65 8.36 -4.44
N LYS A 145 -15.37 7.50 -5.14
CA LYS A 145 -16.08 7.87 -6.39
C LYS A 145 -17.08 9.02 -6.17
N GLU A 146 -17.88 8.95 -5.11
CA GLU A 146 -18.86 9.97 -4.77
C GLU A 146 -18.24 11.32 -4.40
N VAL A 147 -17.15 11.28 -3.63
CA VAL A 147 -16.47 12.51 -3.18
C VAL A 147 -15.71 13.16 -4.34
N LEU A 148 -15.00 12.38 -5.15
CA LEU A 148 -14.28 12.91 -6.32
C LEU A 148 -15.21 13.48 -7.39
N ALA A 149 -16.43 12.96 -7.52
CA ALA A 149 -17.43 13.49 -8.45
C ALA A 149 -17.92 14.92 -8.09
N ARG A 150 -17.67 15.40 -6.88
CA ARG A 150 -18.02 16.77 -6.44
C ARG A 150 -16.99 17.82 -6.92
N LEU A 151 -15.79 17.37 -7.29
CA LEU A 151 -14.71 18.25 -7.75
C LEU A 151 -14.92 18.66 -9.22
N LYS A 152 -14.96 19.98 -9.46
CA LYS A 152 -15.20 20.61 -10.77
C LYS A 152 -14.01 21.43 -11.21
#